data_d3d9104f6af88b585f9e6e8e2a9e5078
#
_entry.id   d3d9104f6af88b585f9e6e8e2a9e5078
#
_cell.length_a   1.000
_cell.length_b   1.000
_cell.length_c   1.000
_cell.angle_alpha   90.00
_cell.angle_beta   90.00
_cell.angle_gamma   90.00
#
_symmetry.space_group_name_H-M   'P 1'
#
loop_
_entity.id
_entity.type
_entity.pdbx_description
1 polymer ?
#
loop_
_entity_poly.entity_id
_entity_poly.type
_entity_poly.pdbx_seq_one_letter_code
_entity_poly.pdbx_strand_id
1 'polypeptide(L)'
;MMILKLAKKLGRLAQEFLERYVLGSFIQKCMWGWKHLYRKNWTKTSLESKDLTHRDQLTSVIASFGNVQSVLEIGCASAPNLRLLREKLPSAQLSGIDINKQAIRTANDYFRSVNDDKVNLLARTADQLDDFQDKSFDVVFSQAVLLYIPPSSINKVIAEMLRMSSNAVVFNEYHLDGANEGFFDNGRWVYDYYSIIRRQYPDANISMQKTDFKGGSWDLYGRLITVIL
;
A
#
# COMPACT_ATOMS: atom_id res chain seq x y z
N MET A 1 29.78 21.67 -1.00
CA MET A 1 28.87 20.81 -0.19
C MET A 1 27.55 21.53 0.18
N MET A 2 27.57 22.76 0.63
CA MET A 2 26.39 23.55 1.02
C MET A 2 25.43 23.85 -0.15
N ILE A 3 25.92 24.26 -1.31
CA ILE A 3 25.11 24.53 -2.52
C ILE A 3 24.33 23.29 -2.99
N LEU A 4 24.97 22.12 -2.98
CA LEU A 4 24.32 20.86 -3.37
C LEU A 4 23.18 20.44 -2.40
N LYS A 5 23.36 20.72 -1.09
CA LYS A 5 22.31 20.50 -0.08
C LYS A 5 21.13 21.45 -0.29
N LEU A 6 21.42 22.73 -0.60
CA LEU A 6 20.40 23.74 -0.86
C LEU A 6 19.60 23.41 -2.13
N ALA A 7 20.28 23.03 -3.22
CA ALA A 7 19.62 22.61 -4.47
C ALA A 7 18.70 21.40 -4.27
N LYS A 8 19.16 20.39 -3.48
CA LYS A 8 18.31 19.23 -3.13
C LYS A 8 17.11 19.64 -2.29
N LYS A 9 17.27 20.57 -1.33
CA LYS A 9 16.17 21.07 -0.50
C LYS A 9 15.13 21.81 -1.33
N LEU A 10 15.57 22.70 -2.23
CA LEU A 10 14.68 23.44 -3.14
C LEU A 10 13.93 22.49 -4.09
N GLY A 11 14.63 21.48 -4.63
CA GLY A 11 13.99 20.47 -5.48
C GLY A 11 12.89 19.68 -4.74
N ARG A 12 13.09 19.36 -3.46
CA ARG A 12 12.07 18.68 -2.63
C ARG A 12 10.86 19.57 -2.37
N LEU A 13 11.08 20.85 -2.03
CA LEU A 13 10.00 21.81 -1.80
C LEU A 13 9.17 22.02 -3.07
N ALA A 14 9.84 22.11 -4.23
CA ALA A 14 9.16 22.22 -5.51
C ALA A 14 8.35 20.95 -5.83
N GLN A 15 8.90 19.77 -5.57
CA GLN A 15 8.19 18.50 -5.76
C GLN A 15 6.97 18.44 -4.84
N GLU A 16 7.13 18.73 -3.56
CA GLU A 16 6.01 18.77 -2.60
C GLU A 16 4.91 19.72 -3.07
N PHE A 17 5.27 20.95 -3.45
CA PHE A 17 4.33 21.94 -3.96
C PHE A 17 3.58 21.44 -5.20
N LEU A 18 4.31 20.88 -6.17
CA LEU A 18 3.69 20.34 -7.38
C LEU A 18 2.74 19.17 -7.10
N GLU A 19 3.13 18.23 -6.24
CA GLU A 19 2.27 17.10 -5.89
C GLU A 19 1.05 17.53 -5.06
N ARG A 20 1.23 18.48 -4.13
CA ARG A 20 0.14 18.95 -3.26
C ARG A 20 -0.89 19.81 -3.99
N TYR A 21 -0.45 20.73 -4.87
CA TYR A 21 -1.30 21.82 -5.35
C TYR A 21 -1.52 21.85 -6.86
N VAL A 22 -0.70 21.16 -7.66
CA VAL A 22 -0.73 21.31 -9.12
C VAL A 22 -1.02 20.00 -9.84
N LEU A 23 -0.24 18.96 -9.61
CA LEU A 23 -0.24 17.73 -10.39
C LEU A 23 -0.89 16.55 -9.63
N GLY A 24 -1.17 16.72 -8.32
CA GLY A 24 -1.71 15.65 -7.49
C GLY A 24 -0.92 14.35 -7.64
N SER A 25 -1.60 13.24 -7.86
CA SER A 25 -0.97 11.93 -8.01
C SER A 25 -0.30 11.68 -9.37
N PHE A 26 -0.35 12.61 -10.32
CA PHE A 26 0.08 12.37 -11.70
C PHE A 26 1.56 11.95 -11.81
N ILE A 27 2.47 12.67 -11.12
CA ILE A 27 3.92 12.35 -11.13
C ILE A 27 4.15 10.94 -10.59
N GLN A 28 3.55 10.62 -9.45
CA GLN A 28 3.68 9.30 -8.82
C GLN A 28 3.10 8.20 -9.70
N LYS A 29 1.95 8.43 -10.33
CA LYS A 29 1.34 7.49 -11.29
C LYS A 29 2.27 7.19 -12.46
N CYS A 30 2.90 8.21 -13.05
CA CYS A 30 3.87 8.02 -14.13
C CYS A 30 5.12 7.26 -13.64
N MET A 31 5.69 7.65 -12.51
CA MET A 31 6.88 7.00 -11.95
C MET A 31 6.65 5.51 -11.67
N TRP A 32 5.55 5.17 -11.02
CA TRP A 32 5.24 3.79 -10.65
C TRP A 32 4.75 2.98 -11.85
N GLY A 33 3.90 3.55 -12.69
CA GLY A 33 3.40 2.88 -13.90
C GLY A 33 4.52 2.43 -14.84
N TRP A 34 5.60 3.21 -14.92
CA TRP A 34 6.74 2.94 -15.82
C TRP A 34 8.00 2.48 -15.09
N LYS A 35 7.93 2.14 -13.82
CA LYS A 35 9.09 1.75 -13.01
C LYS A 35 9.93 0.64 -13.63
N HIS A 36 9.29 -0.32 -14.29
CA HIS A 36 9.96 -1.42 -14.97
C HIS A 36 10.88 -0.99 -16.13
N LEU A 37 10.67 0.21 -16.71
CA LEU A 37 11.50 0.73 -17.81
C LEU A 37 12.86 1.22 -17.32
N TYR A 38 12.92 1.84 -16.13
CA TYR A 38 14.17 2.39 -15.58
C TYR A 38 14.77 1.55 -14.46
N ARG A 39 14.07 0.53 -13.95
CA ARG A 39 14.57 -0.47 -13.01
C ARG A 39 14.45 -1.86 -13.60
N LYS A 40 15.47 -2.27 -14.37
CA LYS A 40 15.55 -3.62 -14.95
C LYS A 40 15.36 -4.68 -13.87
N ASN A 41 14.59 -5.73 -14.16
CA ASN A 41 14.28 -6.85 -13.27
C ASN A 41 13.49 -6.51 -12.00
N TRP A 42 13.03 -5.24 -11.82
CA TRP A 42 12.30 -4.86 -10.59
C TRP A 42 11.08 -5.76 -10.35
N THR A 43 10.31 -6.10 -11.37
CA THR A 43 9.12 -6.95 -11.23
C THR A 43 9.47 -8.34 -10.73
N LYS A 44 10.54 -8.94 -11.26
CA LYS A 44 11.04 -10.24 -10.81
C LYS A 44 11.57 -10.17 -9.38
N THR A 45 12.43 -9.20 -9.07
CA THR A 45 12.95 -8.99 -7.71
C THR A 45 11.82 -8.73 -6.71
N SER A 46 10.78 -7.99 -7.10
CA SER A 46 9.59 -7.78 -6.27
C SER A 46 8.86 -9.11 -6.00
N LEU A 47 8.63 -9.91 -7.02
CA LEU A 47 8.00 -11.23 -6.88
C LEU A 47 8.78 -12.15 -5.93
N GLU A 48 10.12 -12.14 -6.02
CA GLU A 48 11.03 -12.99 -5.23
C GLU A 48 11.20 -12.50 -3.79
N SER A 49 10.72 -11.30 -3.44
CA SER A 49 10.90 -10.69 -2.12
C SER A 49 9.89 -11.14 -1.05
N LYS A 50 9.18 -12.25 -1.23
CA LYS A 50 8.14 -12.71 -0.29
C LYS A 50 8.67 -13.01 1.12
N ASP A 51 9.90 -13.51 1.25
CA ASP A 51 10.48 -13.97 2.51
C ASP A 51 11.07 -12.85 3.39
N LEU A 52 10.78 -11.58 3.09
CA LEU A 52 11.21 -10.45 3.92
C LEU A 52 10.37 -10.37 5.22
N THR A 53 11.03 -10.12 6.36
CA THR A 53 10.42 -10.14 7.70
C THR A 53 9.18 -9.26 7.84
N HIS A 54 9.18 -8.06 7.26
CA HIS A 54 8.03 -7.16 7.29
C HIS A 54 6.81 -7.69 6.51
N ARG A 55 7.03 -8.57 5.52
CA ARG A 55 5.92 -9.24 4.80
C ARG A 55 5.35 -10.37 5.64
N ASP A 56 6.23 -11.10 6.32
CA ASP A 56 5.78 -12.14 7.24
C ASP A 56 4.98 -11.55 8.40
N GLN A 57 5.45 -10.44 9.01
CA GLN A 57 4.71 -9.73 10.04
C GLN A 57 3.31 -9.31 9.55
N LEU A 58 3.21 -8.64 8.39
CA LEU A 58 1.96 -8.17 7.81
C LEU A 58 1.00 -9.33 7.54
N THR A 59 1.49 -10.37 6.84
CA THR A 59 0.64 -11.49 6.42
C THR A 59 0.24 -12.39 7.60
N SER A 60 1.07 -12.46 8.66
CA SER A 60 0.72 -13.16 9.90
C SER A 60 -0.41 -12.43 10.64
N VAL A 61 -0.39 -11.09 10.69
CA VAL A 61 -1.50 -10.31 11.25
C VAL A 61 -2.79 -10.56 10.45
N ILE A 62 -2.73 -10.52 9.11
CA ILE A 62 -3.91 -10.78 8.28
C ILE A 62 -4.46 -12.19 8.52
N ALA A 63 -3.60 -13.21 8.57
CA ALA A 63 -4.01 -14.59 8.80
C ALA A 63 -4.58 -14.82 10.22
N SER A 64 -4.23 -13.97 11.19
CA SER A 64 -4.70 -14.10 12.58
C SER A 64 -6.17 -13.66 12.80
N PHE A 65 -6.82 -13.04 11.82
CA PHE A 65 -8.23 -12.61 11.94
C PHE A 65 -9.24 -13.79 11.89
N GLY A 66 -8.76 -15.02 11.84
CA GLY A 66 -9.60 -16.20 11.79
C GLY A 66 -10.13 -16.49 10.39
N ASN A 67 -11.41 -16.71 10.22
CA ASN A 67 -12.04 -17.18 8.98
C ASN A 67 -11.97 -16.17 7.82
N VAL A 68 -10.75 -15.82 7.35
CA VAL A 68 -10.53 -14.94 6.20
C VAL A 68 -10.70 -15.72 4.90
N GLN A 69 -11.73 -15.40 4.12
CA GLN A 69 -12.05 -16.03 2.84
C GLN A 69 -11.69 -15.15 1.63
N SER A 70 -11.58 -13.83 1.81
CA SER A 70 -11.33 -12.89 0.74
C SER A 70 -10.42 -11.75 1.18
N VAL A 71 -9.39 -11.47 0.37
CA VAL A 71 -8.39 -10.42 0.67
C VAL A 71 -8.13 -9.56 -0.56
N LEU A 72 -8.03 -8.24 -0.37
CA LEU A 72 -7.60 -7.30 -1.40
C LEU A 72 -6.32 -6.55 -0.97
N GLU A 73 -5.29 -6.59 -1.80
CA GLU A 73 -4.09 -5.76 -1.66
C GLU A 73 -4.13 -4.54 -2.58
N ILE A 74 -4.04 -3.35 -2.01
CA ILE A 74 -3.86 -2.11 -2.75
C ILE A 74 -2.37 -1.87 -2.99
N GLY A 75 -1.96 -1.79 -4.27
CA GLY A 75 -0.55 -1.62 -4.67
C GLY A 75 0.28 -2.90 -4.54
N CYS A 76 -0.23 -4.00 -5.05
CA CYS A 76 0.37 -5.32 -4.86
C CYS A 76 1.71 -5.55 -5.60
N ALA A 77 2.14 -4.62 -6.48
CA ALA A 77 3.31 -4.81 -7.34
C ALA A 77 3.25 -6.16 -8.09
N SER A 78 4.28 -7.00 -7.95
CA SER A 78 4.26 -8.39 -8.47
C SER A 78 3.74 -9.40 -7.44
N ALA A 79 2.91 -8.96 -6.51
CA ALA A 79 2.17 -9.76 -5.53
C ALA A 79 3.01 -10.63 -4.56
N PRO A 80 4.15 -10.17 -4.02
CA PRO A 80 4.92 -10.98 -3.08
C PRO A 80 4.16 -11.26 -1.77
N ASN A 81 3.32 -10.32 -1.29
CA ASN A 81 2.49 -10.52 -0.10
C ASN A 81 1.39 -11.55 -0.36
N LEU A 82 0.74 -11.48 -1.53
CA LEU A 82 -0.31 -12.46 -1.89
C LEU A 82 0.28 -13.86 -2.05
N ARG A 83 1.52 -14.00 -2.53
CA ARG A 83 2.23 -15.30 -2.54
C ARG A 83 2.39 -15.86 -1.13
N LEU A 84 2.82 -15.03 -0.19
CA LEU A 84 3.00 -15.46 1.19
C LEU A 84 1.63 -15.70 1.89
N LEU A 85 0.61 -14.90 1.57
CA LEU A 85 -0.75 -15.12 2.06
C LEU A 85 -1.32 -16.44 1.56
N ARG A 86 -1.04 -16.86 0.32
CA ARG A 86 -1.47 -18.16 -0.19
C ARG A 86 -0.95 -19.33 0.66
N GLU A 87 0.27 -19.22 1.20
CA GLU A 87 0.83 -20.23 2.11
C GLU A 87 0.08 -20.28 3.45
N LYS A 88 -0.39 -19.12 3.95
CA LYS A 88 -1.10 -18.99 5.24
C LYS A 88 -2.62 -19.19 5.12
N LEU A 89 -3.20 -18.84 3.97
CA LEU A 89 -4.64 -18.88 3.68
C LEU A 89 -4.90 -19.66 2.39
N PRO A 90 -4.72 -20.98 2.37
CA PRO A 90 -4.73 -21.80 1.14
C PRO A 90 -6.06 -21.77 0.37
N SER A 91 -7.18 -21.53 1.06
CA SER A 91 -8.52 -21.52 0.46
C SER A 91 -9.03 -20.13 0.07
N ALA A 92 -8.41 -19.04 0.56
CA ALA A 92 -8.92 -17.68 0.38
C ALA A 92 -8.85 -17.21 -1.09
N GLN A 93 -9.81 -16.40 -1.50
CA GLN A 93 -9.75 -15.63 -2.73
C GLN A 93 -8.82 -14.43 -2.50
N LEU A 94 -7.74 -14.36 -3.26
CA LEU A 94 -6.76 -13.27 -3.15
C LEU A 94 -6.89 -12.33 -4.34
N SER A 95 -7.03 -11.05 -4.05
CA SER A 95 -7.12 -10.01 -5.08
C SER A 95 -6.02 -8.97 -4.87
N GLY A 96 -5.56 -8.38 -5.97
CA GLY A 96 -4.59 -7.30 -5.89
C GLY A 96 -4.73 -6.31 -7.04
N ILE A 97 -4.46 -5.05 -6.73
CA ILE A 97 -4.37 -4.01 -7.75
C ILE A 97 -3.01 -3.34 -7.72
N ASP A 98 -2.49 -2.98 -8.88
CA ASP A 98 -1.31 -2.13 -9.02
C ASP A 98 -1.36 -1.34 -10.34
N ILE A 99 -0.82 -0.13 -10.33
CA ILE A 99 -0.75 0.71 -11.53
C ILE A 99 0.23 0.17 -12.57
N ASN A 100 1.22 -0.63 -12.16
CA ASN A 100 2.26 -1.15 -13.04
C ASN A 100 1.80 -2.42 -13.76
N LYS A 101 1.36 -2.25 -15.01
CA LYS A 101 0.86 -3.35 -15.85
C LYS A 101 1.88 -4.51 -15.99
N GLN A 102 3.18 -4.20 -16.02
CA GLN A 102 4.21 -5.25 -16.15
C GLN A 102 4.36 -6.05 -14.85
N ALA A 103 4.22 -5.40 -13.68
CA ALA A 103 4.22 -6.10 -12.40
C ALA A 103 3.02 -7.06 -12.30
N ILE A 104 1.84 -6.61 -12.68
CA ILE A 104 0.62 -7.45 -12.76
C ILE A 104 0.80 -8.63 -13.72
N ARG A 105 1.39 -8.42 -14.91
CA ARG A 105 1.69 -9.53 -15.84
C ARG A 105 2.63 -10.55 -15.19
N THR A 106 3.74 -10.08 -14.59
CA THR A 106 4.72 -10.95 -13.92
C THR A 106 4.06 -11.79 -12.82
N ALA A 107 3.18 -11.19 -12.03
CA ALA A 107 2.44 -11.90 -10.98
C ALA A 107 1.44 -12.92 -11.57
N ASN A 108 0.65 -12.52 -12.58
CA ASN A 108 -0.28 -13.43 -13.26
C ASN A 108 0.42 -14.64 -13.90
N ASP A 109 1.60 -14.43 -14.50
CA ASP A 109 2.40 -15.51 -15.08
C ASP A 109 2.85 -16.49 -14.00
N TYR A 110 3.27 -15.98 -12.84
CA TYR A 110 3.61 -16.81 -11.68
C TYR A 110 2.41 -17.64 -11.20
N PHE A 111 1.26 -17.01 -10.89
CA PHE A 111 0.11 -17.74 -10.34
C PHE A 111 -0.45 -18.77 -11.33
N ARG A 112 -0.43 -18.47 -12.62
CA ARG A 112 -0.75 -19.47 -13.67
C ARG A 112 0.23 -20.64 -13.67
N SER A 113 1.53 -20.39 -13.49
CA SER A 113 2.55 -21.44 -13.49
C SER A 113 2.42 -22.44 -12.34
N VAL A 114 1.76 -22.03 -11.25
CA VAL A 114 1.48 -22.87 -10.08
C VAL A 114 0.00 -23.32 -10.00
N ASN A 115 -0.78 -23.09 -11.07
CA ASN A 115 -2.20 -23.44 -11.18
C ASN A 115 -3.08 -22.87 -10.05
N ASP A 116 -2.76 -21.65 -9.59
CA ASP A 116 -3.58 -20.94 -8.59
C ASP A 116 -4.65 -20.07 -9.31
N ASP A 117 -5.85 -20.57 -9.40
CA ASP A 117 -7.01 -19.92 -10.01
C ASP A 117 -7.80 -19.02 -9.04
N LYS A 118 -7.40 -19.00 -7.75
CA LYS A 118 -8.02 -18.18 -6.71
C LYS A 118 -7.34 -16.82 -6.52
N VAL A 119 -6.57 -16.37 -7.51
CA VAL A 119 -5.91 -15.05 -7.49
C VAL A 119 -6.42 -14.20 -8.64
N ASN A 120 -6.90 -12.99 -8.32
CA ASN A 120 -7.36 -12.01 -9.30
C ASN A 120 -6.54 -10.72 -9.20
N LEU A 121 -5.78 -10.38 -10.24
CA LEU A 121 -4.89 -9.22 -10.25
C LEU A 121 -5.26 -8.28 -11.39
N LEU A 122 -5.47 -6.99 -11.04
CA LEU A 122 -5.91 -5.98 -11.98
C LEU A 122 -4.90 -4.81 -12.06
N ALA A 123 -4.62 -4.37 -13.28
CA ALA A 123 -3.84 -3.15 -13.52
C ALA A 123 -4.73 -1.92 -13.30
N ARG A 124 -4.66 -1.31 -12.11
CA ARG A 124 -5.56 -0.24 -11.66
C ARG A 124 -4.85 0.69 -10.69
N THR A 125 -5.28 1.96 -10.64
CA THR A 125 -4.79 2.94 -9.67
C THR A 125 -5.58 2.86 -8.36
N ALA A 126 -4.93 3.22 -7.22
CA ALA A 126 -5.54 3.18 -5.90
C ALA A 126 -6.68 4.20 -5.68
N ASP A 127 -6.91 5.13 -6.60
CA ASP A 127 -8.01 6.10 -6.57
C ASP A 127 -9.19 5.71 -7.49
N GLN A 128 -9.17 4.51 -8.08
CA GLN A 128 -10.21 3.96 -8.95
C GLN A 128 -10.80 2.69 -8.32
N LEU A 129 -11.50 2.87 -7.19
CA LEU A 129 -12.05 1.77 -6.40
C LEU A 129 -13.58 1.77 -6.36
N ASP A 130 -14.21 2.75 -7.01
CA ASP A 130 -15.65 3.03 -6.91
C ASP A 130 -16.55 1.87 -7.41
N ASP A 131 -16.04 0.97 -8.24
CA ASP A 131 -16.79 -0.19 -8.78
C ASP A 131 -16.69 -1.46 -7.94
N PHE A 132 -15.85 -1.47 -6.91
CA PHE A 132 -15.90 -2.54 -5.90
C PHE A 132 -17.09 -2.34 -4.97
N GLN A 133 -17.79 -3.42 -4.66
CA GLN A 133 -18.96 -3.39 -3.77
C GLN A 133 -18.55 -3.17 -2.30
N ASP A 134 -19.48 -2.62 -1.52
CA ASP A 134 -19.30 -2.49 -0.08
C ASP A 134 -19.11 -3.88 0.55
N LYS A 135 -18.17 -3.97 1.50
CA LYS A 135 -17.91 -5.19 2.27
C LYS A 135 -17.65 -6.44 1.42
N SER A 136 -17.07 -6.24 0.21
CA SER A 136 -16.79 -7.33 -0.74
C SER A 136 -15.53 -8.14 -0.41
N PHE A 137 -14.73 -7.68 0.56
CA PHE A 137 -13.54 -8.39 1.05
C PHE A 137 -13.56 -8.49 2.57
N ASP A 138 -13.10 -9.61 3.11
CA ASP A 138 -12.95 -9.72 4.57
C ASP A 138 -11.83 -8.81 5.07
N VAL A 139 -10.73 -8.76 4.33
CA VAL A 139 -9.59 -7.90 4.66
C VAL A 139 -9.13 -7.11 3.43
N VAL A 140 -8.95 -5.80 3.60
CA VAL A 140 -8.29 -4.92 2.63
C VAL A 140 -7.00 -4.42 3.24
N PHE A 141 -5.89 -4.44 2.50
CA PHE A 141 -4.61 -3.96 3.05
C PHE A 141 -3.74 -3.23 2.03
N SER A 142 -2.76 -2.49 2.55
CA SER A 142 -1.70 -1.86 1.76
C SER A 142 -0.34 -1.98 2.43
N GLN A 143 0.72 -2.02 1.63
CA GLN A 143 2.09 -1.97 2.11
C GLN A 143 2.95 -1.07 1.24
N ALA A 144 3.48 0.02 1.82
CA ALA A 144 4.38 0.96 1.16
C ALA A 144 3.80 1.57 -0.14
N VAL A 145 2.53 1.91 -0.12
CA VAL A 145 1.78 2.45 -1.27
C VAL A 145 1.16 3.80 -0.95
N LEU A 146 0.48 3.92 0.19
CA LEU A 146 -0.27 5.13 0.55
C LEU A 146 0.67 6.32 0.78
N LEU A 147 1.93 6.06 1.13
CA LEU A 147 2.99 7.06 1.21
C LEU A 147 3.32 7.73 -0.15
N TYR A 148 2.76 7.26 -1.27
CA TYR A 148 2.85 7.89 -2.60
C TYR A 148 1.54 8.55 -3.05
N ILE A 149 0.48 8.46 -2.24
CA ILE A 149 -0.80 9.10 -2.51
C ILE A 149 -0.79 10.52 -1.90
N PRO A 150 -1.07 11.57 -2.69
CA PRO A 150 -1.03 12.95 -2.18
C PRO A 150 -2.21 13.27 -1.25
N PRO A 151 -2.11 14.34 -0.44
CA PRO A 151 -3.16 14.78 0.49
C PRO A 151 -4.53 14.98 -0.15
N SER A 152 -4.58 15.37 -1.41
CA SER A 152 -5.83 15.55 -2.17
C SER A 152 -6.61 14.26 -2.39
N SER A 153 -5.98 13.09 -2.25
CA SER A 153 -6.60 11.79 -2.58
C SER A 153 -6.59 10.79 -1.42
N ILE A 154 -5.73 10.97 -0.41
CA ILE A 154 -5.52 9.96 0.64
C ILE A 154 -6.81 9.66 1.42
N ASN A 155 -7.60 10.67 1.76
CA ASN A 155 -8.84 10.49 2.51
C ASN A 155 -9.86 9.62 1.74
N LYS A 156 -9.97 9.85 0.41
CA LYS A 156 -10.84 9.04 -0.45
C LYS A 156 -10.34 7.59 -0.51
N VAL A 157 -9.04 7.38 -0.71
CA VAL A 157 -8.47 6.02 -0.80
C VAL A 157 -8.69 5.24 0.49
N ILE A 158 -8.46 5.85 1.66
CA ILE A 158 -8.69 5.21 2.96
C ILE A 158 -10.19 4.92 3.15
N ALA A 159 -11.07 5.85 2.79
CA ALA A 159 -12.53 5.64 2.86
C ALA A 159 -12.96 4.44 2.02
N GLU A 160 -12.46 4.31 0.81
CA GLU A 160 -12.76 3.17 -0.06
C GLU A 160 -12.22 1.85 0.51
N MET A 161 -11.01 1.83 1.06
CA MET A 161 -10.47 0.64 1.70
C MET A 161 -11.35 0.18 2.88
N LEU A 162 -11.81 1.13 3.71
CA LEU A 162 -12.72 0.86 4.82
C LEU A 162 -14.10 0.39 4.34
N ARG A 163 -14.66 1.03 3.29
CA ARG A 163 -15.95 0.67 2.71
C ARG A 163 -15.97 -0.77 2.14
N MET A 164 -14.88 -1.14 1.44
CA MET A 164 -14.78 -2.46 0.79
C MET A 164 -14.52 -3.60 1.77
N SER A 165 -14.08 -3.31 2.99
CA SER A 165 -13.78 -4.34 3.99
C SER A 165 -15.00 -4.66 4.86
N SER A 166 -15.22 -5.94 5.15
CA SER A 166 -16.26 -6.41 6.06
C SER A 166 -15.77 -6.69 7.48
N ASN A 167 -14.46 -6.89 7.66
CA ASN A 167 -13.87 -7.29 8.95
C ASN A 167 -12.71 -6.38 9.36
N ALA A 168 -11.65 -6.25 8.53
CA ALA A 168 -10.48 -5.50 8.93
C ALA A 168 -9.77 -4.80 7.77
N VAL A 169 -9.15 -3.65 8.07
CA VAL A 169 -8.20 -2.99 7.16
C VAL A 169 -6.82 -2.95 7.82
N VAL A 170 -5.77 -3.28 7.06
CA VAL A 170 -4.38 -3.31 7.55
C VAL A 170 -3.50 -2.40 6.71
N PHE A 171 -2.80 -1.48 7.37
CA PHE A 171 -1.85 -0.57 6.73
C PHE A 171 -0.44 -0.86 7.23
N ASN A 172 0.51 -1.08 6.33
CA ASN A 172 1.93 -1.06 6.66
C ASN A 172 2.58 0.13 5.96
N GLU A 173 2.51 1.30 6.60
CA GLU A 173 2.73 2.60 5.98
C GLU A 173 3.51 3.57 6.90
N TYR A 174 3.82 4.79 6.39
CA TYR A 174 4.43 5.86 7.17
C TYR A 174 3.39 6.63 7.96
N HIS A 175 3.47 6.57 9.27
CA HIS A 175 2.60 7.27 10.21
C HIS A 175 3.37 8.23 11.11
N LEU A 176 2.75 9.37 11.40
CA LEU A 176 3.20 10.35 12.39
C LEU A 176 1.98 11.04 13.00
N ASP A 177 1.87 10.99 14.33
CA ASP A 177 0.81 11.69 15.06
C ASP A 177 0.82 13.18 14.73
N GLY A 178 -0.36 13.76 14.47
CA GLY A 178 -0.53 15.16 14.13
C GLY A 178 -0.23 15.52 12.67
N ALA A 179 0.24 14.62 11.82
CA ALA A 179 0.45 14.85 10.39
C ALA A 179 -0.88 14.77 9.58
N ASN A 180 -1.90 15.52 10.02
CA ASN A 180 -3.27 15.44 9.49
C ASN A 180 -3.40 15.88 8.03
N GLU A 181 -2.57 16.82 7.59
CA GLU A 181 -2.53 17.34 6.22
C GLU A 181 -1.45 16.67 5.34
N GLY A 182 -0.77 15.69 5.89
CA GLY A 182 0.38 15.05 5.29
C GLY A 182 1.68 15.86 5.43
N PHE A 183 2.72 15.19 5.84
CA PHE A 183 4.10 15.70 5.90
C PHE A 183 4.92 15.03 4.81
N PHE A 184 5.68 15.81 4.02
CA PHE A 184 6.44 15.29 2.89
C PHE A 184 7.90 15.04 3.28
N ASP A 185 8.32 13.78 3.33
CA ASP A 185 9.70 13.39 3.64
C ASP A 185 10.32 12.58 2.50
N ASN A 186 11.40 13.08 1.91
CA ASN A 186 12.21 12.37 0.91
C ASN A 186 11.39 11.76 -0.25
N GLY A 187 10.41 12.49 -0.78
CA GLY A 187 9.57 12.04 -1.90
C GLY A 187 8.42 11.13 -1.48
N ARG A 188 8.06 11.12 -0.21
CA ARG A 188 6.99 10.31 0.36
C ARG A 188 6.16 11.12 1.34
N TRP A 189 4.88 10.80 1.40
CA TRP A 189 3.94 11.37 2.36
C TRP A 189 3.92 10.54 3.65
N VAL A 190 3.85 11.24 4.78
CA VAL A 190 3.64 10.68 6.12
C VAL A 190 2.32 11.22 6.61
N TYR A 191 1.43 10.37 7.12
CA TYR A 191 0.09 10.75 7.55
C TYR A 191 -0.19 10.33 8.99
N ASP A 192 -1.11 11.04 9.64
CA ASP A 192 -1.77 10.58 10.86
C ASP A 192 -2.97 9.71 10.48
N TYR A 193 -2.70 8.41 10.25
CA TYR A 193 -3.76 7.44 9.90
C TYR A 193 -4.80 7.31 11.00
N TYR A 194 -4.39 7.41 12.27
CA TYR A 194 -5.33 7.32 13.40
C TYR A 194 -6.40 8.41 13.29
N SER A 195 -6.01 9.67 13.13
CA SER A 195 -6.93 10.79 12.98
C SER A 195 -7.76 10.71 11.69
N ILE A 196 -7.18 10.23 10.58
CA ILE A 196 -7.92 10.07 9.31
C ILE A 196 -9.02 9.01 9.46
N ILE A 197 -8.71 7.86 10.05
CA ILE A 197 -9.66 6.76 10.23
C ILE A 197 -10.75 7.13 11.22
N ARG A 198 -10.39 7.72 12.36
CA ARG A 198 -11.35 8.15 13.42
C ARG A 198 -12.38 9.14 12.93
N ARG A 199 -12.04 10.03 12.00
CA ARG A 199 -13.02 10.97 11.41
C ARG A 199 -14.08 10.27 10.57
N GLN A 200 -13.75 9.14 9.97
CA GLN A 200 -14.67 8.41 9.08
C GLN A 200 -15.39 7.26 9.81
N TYR A 201 -14.71 6.62 10.76
CA TYR A 201 -15.19 5.49 11.57
C TYR A 201 -14.83 5.72 13.04
N PRO A 202 -15.65 6.51 13.77
CA PRO A 202 -15.34 6.88 15.16
C PRO A 202 -15.20 5.70 16.11
N ASP A 203 -15.95 4.64 15.89
CA ASP A 203 -16.02 3.45 16.75
C ASP A 203 -15.06 2.33 16.34
N ALA A 204 -14.29 2.49 15.26
CA ALA A 204 -13.35 1.46 14.80
C ALA A 204 -12.30 1.13 15.87
N ASN A 205 -12.03 -0.14 16.08
CA ASN A 205 -10.95 -0.57 16.97
C ASN A 205 -9.61 -0.49 16.22
N ILE A 206 -8.77 0.48 16.57
CA ILE A 206 -7.49 0.75 15.92
C ILE A 206 -6.35 0.33 16.84
N SER A 207 -5.52 -0.58 16.39
CA SER A 207 -4.24 -0.92 17.02
C SER A 207 -3.07 -0.56 16.11
N MET A 208 -1.93 -0.22 16.72
CA MET A 208 -0.74 0.20 16.00
C MET A 208 0.52 -0.37 16.65
N GLN A 209 1.42 -0.89 15.83
CA GLN A 209 2.72 -1.39 16.25
C GLN A 209 3.83 -0.99 15.28
N LYS A 210 5.09 -1.09 15.70
CA LYS A 210 6.22 -0.88 14.78
C LYS A 210 6.23 -1.95 13.71
N THR A 211 6.51 -1.53 12.47
CA THR A 211 6.74 -2.49 11.38
C THR A 211 8.13 -3.11 11.47
N ASP A 212 8.25 -4.34 10.98
CA ASP A 212 9.55 -4.99 10.74
C ASP A 212 10.22 -4.54 9.43
N PHE A 213 9.60 -3.63 8.71
CA PHE A 213 10.25 -2.95 7.58
C PHE A 213 11.35 -2.02 8.14
N LYS A 214 12.62 -2.27 7.77
CA LYS A 214 13.78 -1.58 8.35
C LYS A 214 14.49 -0.68 7.34
N GLY A 215 15.17 0.32 7.88
CA GLY A 215 16.05 1.22 7.16
C GLY A 215 15.41 2.55 6.74
N GLY A 216 16.20 3.63 6.90
CA GLY A 216 15.80 4.97 6.53
C GLY A 216 14.57 5.48 7.25
N SER A 217 13.65 6.10 6.53
CA SER A 217 12.43 6.65 7.13
C SER A 217 11.47 5.60 7.70
N TRP A 218 11.65 4.30 7.39
CA TRP A 218 10.86 3.22 7.99
C TRP A 218 11.13 3.06 9.49
N ASP A 219 12.37 3.28 9.93
CA ASP A 219 12.71 3.20 11.35
C ASP A 219 12.03 4.31 12.18
N LEU A 220 11.74 5.45 11.53
CA LEU A 220 11.08 6.61 12.15
C LEU A 220 9.56 6.50 12.08
N TYR A 221 9.02 6.32 10.88
CA TYR A 221 7.61 6.47 10.56
C TYR A 221 6.89 5.14 10.33
N GLY A 222 7.60 4.04 10.09
CA GLY A 222 6.99 2.76 9.73
C GLY A 222 6.09 2.23 10.84
N ARG A 223 4.81 1.98 10.50
CA ARG A 223 3.82 1.37 11.41
C ARG A 223 3.00 0.32 10.69
N LEU A 224 2.72 -0.74 11.41
CA LEU A 224 1.69 -1.70 11.07
C LEU A 224 0.45 -1.34 11.88
N ILE A 225 -0.59 -0.90 11.17
CA ILE A 225 -1.84 -0.37 11.73
C ILE A 225 -2.96 -1.33 11.35
N THR A 226 -3.70 -1.79 12.34
CA THR A 226 -4.85 -2.68 12.18
C THR A 226 -6.11 -1.94 12.60
N VAL A 227 -7.13 -2.01 11.75
CA VAL A 227 -8.46 -1.44 11.98
C VAL A 227 -9.47 -2.58 11.91
N ILE A 228 -10.15 -2.86 12.99
CA ILE A 228 -11.29 -3.79 13.05
C ILE A 228 -12.58 -2.98 12.93
N LEU A 229 -13.47 -3.40 12.02
CA LEU A 229 -14.69 -2.69 11.65
C LEU A 229 -15.92 -3.25 12.36
#